data_be956e3522e39201e91baf212ea2ec75
#
_entry.id   be956e3522e39201e91baf212ea2ec75
#
_cell.length_a   1.000
_cell.length_b   1.000
_cell.length_c   1.000
_cell.angle_alpha   90.00
_cell.angle_beta   90.00
_cell.angle_gamma   90.00
#
_symmetry.space_group_name_H-M   'P 1'
#
loop_
_entity.id
_entity.type
_entity.pdbx_description
1 polymer ?
#
loop_
_entity_poly.entity_id
_entity_poly.type
_entity_poly.pdbx_seq_one_letter_code
_entity_poly.pdbx_strand_id
1 'polypeptide(L)'
;MKIRHLTAADFRTSTWSGGTTTELFLYPENGSYAARDFRFRISSATVDLDESDFTALPGIERYITPLYGSFTLTHPGAAPVELPSLATPYRFWGDVATHCVGKATDFNLMLKGCEGMMELHRGTAPIRPGFNGFYAVEDCVFSVEQQKFEMKKGDLLTVFSEAHAAMELGASPALTCWVTI
;
A
#
# COMPACT_ATOMS: atom_id res chain seq x y z
N MET A 1 13.98 11.31 13.07
CA MET A 1 13.36 10.37 12.10
C MET A 1 14.30 9.21 11.83
N LYS A 2 13.79 7.97 11.68
CA LYS A 2 14.54 6.81 11.18
C LYS A 2 14.03 6.52 9.77
N ILE A 3 14.88 6.66 8.77
CA ILE A 3 14.53 6.54 7.35
C ILE A 3 15.21 5.30 6.76
N ARG A 4 14.49 4.52 5.94
CA ARG A 4 15.04 3.40 5.16
C ARG A 4 14.48 3.46 3.74
N HIS A 5 15.37 3.36 2.76
CA HIS A 5 15.01 3.18 1.36
C HIS A 5 15.00 1.67 1.08
N LEU A 6 13.85 1.14 0.74
CA LEU A 6 13.62 -0.27 0.43
C LEU A 6 13.43 -0.41 -1.09
N THR A 7 14.09 -1.40 -1.65
CA THR A 7 14.12 -1.68 -3.09
C THR A 7 13.66 -3.10 -3.36
N ALA A 8 13.59 -3.50 -4.60
CA ALA A 8 13.20 -4.86 -4.99
C ALA A 8 14.03 -5.96 -4.29
N ALA A 9 15.27 -5.66 -3.86
CA ALA A 9 16.12 -6.61 -3.13
C ALA A 9 15.65 -6.87 -1.69
N ASP A 10 14.87 -5.96 -1.12
CA ASP A 10 14.35 -6.05 0.25
C ASP A 10 12.97 -6.72 0.32
N PHE A 11 12.29 -6.89 -0.82
CA PHE A 11 10.92 -7.37 -0.90
C PHE A 11 10.83 -8.89 -1.02
N ARG A 12 9.67 -9.42 -0.61
CA ARG A 12 9.38 -10.85 -0.75
C ARG A 12 8.22 -11.04 -1.72
N THR A 13 8.46 -11.75 -2.82
CA THR A 13 7.43 -12.08 -3.81
C THR A 13 7.00 -13.53 -3.66
N SER A 14 5.70 -13.76 -3.68
CA SER A 14 5.06 -15.05 -3.71
C SER A 14 4.11 -15.16 -4.89
N THR A 15 4.00 -16.36 -5.47
CA THR A 15 3.08 -16.65 -6.58
C THR A 15 1.89 -17.44 -6.05
N TRP A 16 0.71 -17.13 -6.57
CA TRP A 16 -0.53 -17.86 -6.31
C TRP A 16 -1.27 -18.12 -7.63
N SER A 17 -2.37 -18.84 -7.61
CA SER A 17 -3.07 -19.29 -8.84
C SER A 17 -3.57 -18.17 -9.75
N GLY A 18 -3.74 -16.96 -9.23
CA GLY A 18 -4.27 -15.78 -9.96
C GLY A 18 -3.27 -14.67 -10.18
N GLY A 19 -1.98 -14.87 -9.85
CA GLY A 19 -0.97 -13.83 -10.02
C GLY A 19 0.18 -13.90 -9.02
N THR A 20 0.74 -12.75 -8.71
CA THR A 20 1.85 -12.62 -7.76
C THR A 20 1.55 -11.56 -6.71
N THR A 21 2.12 -11.71 -5.53
CA THR A 21 2.08 -10.69 -4.48
C THR A 21 3.49 -10.40 -3.99
N THR A 22 3.86 -9.14 -3.99
CA THR A 22 5.10 -8.64 -3.43
C THR A 22 4.81 -7.94 -2.11
N GLU A 23 5.34 -8.49 -1.02
CA GLU A 23 5.31 -7.87 0.30
C GLU A 23 6.40 -6.81 0.37
N LEU A 24 6.00 -5.55 0.48
CA LEU A 24 6.88 -4.39 0.52
C LEU A 24 7.32 -4.06 1.93
N PHE A 25 6.43 -4.23 2.90
CA PHE A 25 6.70 -4.01 4.31
C PHE A 25 5.69 -4.74 5.19
N LEU A 26 6.15 -5.30 6.29
CA LEU A 26 5.31 -5.92 7.32
C LEU A 26 5.81 -5.51 8.70
N TYR A 27 4.91 -5.13 9.59
CA TYR A 27 5.26 -4.73 10.94
C TYR A 27 4.49 -5.53 12.01
N PRO A 28 5.18 -6.04 13.05
CA PRO A 28 6.63 -6.00 13.24
C PRO A 28 7.38 -6.81 12.17
N GLU A 29 8.64 -6.46 11.89
CA GLU A 29 9.42 -7.08 10.78
C GLU A 29 9.66 -8.58 10.97
N ASN A 30 9.55 -9.10 12.17
CA ASN A 30 9.62 -10.54 12.50
C ASN A 30 8.26 -11.23 12.45
N GLY A 31 7.19 -10.53 12.09
CA GLY A 31 5.85 -11.06 11.97
C GLY A 31 5.65 -11.93 10.72
N SER A 32 4.45 -12.45 10.55
CA SER A 32 4.08 -13.32 9.44
C SER A 32 2.67 -13.04 8.94
N TYR A 33 2.54 -12.76 7.65
CA TYR A 33 1.23 -12.64 7.01
C TYR A 33 0.44 -13.95 7.08
N ALA A 34 1.09 -15.09 6.86
CA ALA A 34 0.43 -16.41 6.89
C ALA A 34 -0.13 -16.76 8.28
N ALA A 35 0.62 -16.43 9.33
CA ALA A 35 0.19 -16.63 10.72
C ALA A 35 -0.75 -15.52 11.23
N ARG A 36 -1.00 -14.48 10.43
CA ARG A 36 -1.73 -13.28 10.84
C ARG A 36 -1.09 -12.57 12.05
N ASP A 37 0.21 -12.72 12.20
CA ASP A 37 1.02 -12.11 13.25
C ASP A 37 1.67 -10.83 12.71
N PHE A 38 0.87 -9.79 12.54
CA PHE A 38 1.30 -8.46 12.12
C PHE A 38 0.30 -7.39 12.61
N ARG A 39 0.75 -6.16 12.69
CA ARG A 39 -0.10 -4.98 12.95
C ARG A 39 -0.50 -4.29 11.65
N PHE A 40 0.44 -4.13 10.73
CA PHE A 40 0.14 -3.64 9.38
C PHE A 40 1.06 -4.26 8.33
N ARG A 41 0.57 -4.28 7.11
CA ARG A 41 1.28 -4.82 5.95
C ARG A 41 1.05 -3.94 4.72
N ILE A 42 2.11 -3.64 3.99
CA ILE A 42 2.07 -2.99 2.69
C ILE A 42 2.48 -4.02 1.64
N SER A 43 1.69 -4.16 0.59
CA SER A 43 1.97 -5.09 -0.50
C SER A 43 1.45 -4.59 -1.84
N SER A 44 1.99 -5.13 -2.91
CA SER A 44 1.48 -4.98 -4.27
C SER A 44 1.18 -6.35 -4.84
N ALA A 45 0.05 -6.50 -5.52
CA ALA A 45 -0.32 -7.75 -6.15
C ALA A 45 -0.67 -7.53 -7.63
N THR A 46 -0.18 -8.43 -8.49
CA THR A 46 -0.62 -8.53 -9.87
C THR A 46 -1.70 -9.60 -9.96
N VAL A 47 -2.85 -9.24 -10.50
CA VAL A 47 -3.99 -10.12 -10.72
C VAL A 47 -4.12 -10.35 -12.22
N ASP A 48 -3.90 -11.59 -12.64
CA ASP A 48 -3.93 -12.01 -14.05
C ASP A 48 -5.27 -12.63 -14.46
N LEU A 49 -6.15 -12.92 -13.49
CA LEU A 49 -7.50 -13.43 -13.71
C LEU A 49 -8.47 -12.32 -14.08
N ASP A 50 -9.46 -12.65 -14.94
CA ASP A 50 -10.52 -11.71 -15.31
C ASP A 50 -11.43 -11.37 -14.11
N GLU A 51 -11.59 -12.32 -13.19
CA GLU A 51 -12.33 -12.17 -11.94
C GLU A 51 -11.71 -13.02 -10.82
N SER A 52 -11.89 -12.58 -9.59
CA SER A 52 -11.40 -13.30 -8.40
C SER A 52 -12.17 -12.87 -7.15
N ASP A 53 -12.23 -13.77 -6.17
CA ASP A 53 -12.73 -13.45 -4.84
C ASP A 53 -11.54 -13.19 -3.89
N PHE A 54 -11.65 -12.14 -3.11
CA PHE A 54 -10.63 -11.84 -2.12
C PHE A 54 -10.75 -12.79 -0.93
N THR A 55 -9.60 -13.23 -0.42
CA THR A 55 -9.56 -14.00 0.82
C THR A 55 -10.16 -13.19 1.96
N ALA A 56 -11.11 -13.79 2.69
CA ALA A 56 -11.65 -13.18 3.89
C ALA A 56 -10.57 -13.00 4.97
N LEU A 57 -10.48 -11.79 5.52
CA LEU A 57 -9.49 -11.38 6.51
C LEU A 57 -10.18 -10.70 7.70
N PRO A 58 -10.84 -11.46 8.60
CA PRO A 58 -11.57 -10.91 9.74
C PRO A 58 -10.65 -10.05 10.63
N GLY A 59 -11.17 -8.90 11.06
CA GLY A 59 -10.45 -7.97 11.94
C GLY A 59 -9.32 -7.19 11.26
N ILE A 60 -9.22 -7.27 9.94
CA ILE A 60 -8.24 -6.50 9.16
C ILE A 60 -8.98 -5.45 8.32
N GLU A 61 -8.62 -4.20 8.52
CA GLU A 61 -9.02 -3.10 7.67
C GLU A 61 -8.09 -3.01 6.46
N ARG A 62 -8.64 -2.71 5.28
CA ARG A 62 -7.89 -2.68 4.04
C ARG A 62 -8.10 -1.37 3.30
N TYR A 63 -7.03 -0.88 2.70
CA TYR A 63 -7.04 0.14 1.67
C TYR A 63 -6.44 -0.46 0.40
N ILE A 64 -7.07 -0.21 -0.76
CA ILE A 64 -6.60 -0.71 -2.05
C ILE A 64 -6.75 0.33 -3.14
N THR A 65 -5.81 0.36 -4.07
CA THR A 65 -5.89 1.12 -5.31
C THR A 65 -5.10 0.41 -6.42
N PRO A 66 -5.58 0.39 -7.68
CA PRO A 66 -4.75 -0.07 -8.80
C PRO A 66 -3.56 0.87 -9.03
N LEU A 67 -2.37 0.32 -9.19
CA LEU A 67 -1.20 1.02 -9.74
C LEU A 67 -1.30 1.10 -11.26
N TYR A 68 -1.69 -0.03 -11.88
CA TYR A 68 -1.87 -0.20 -13.32
C TYR A 68 -3.11 -1.02 -13.57
N GLY A 69 -3.78 -0.76 -14.71
CA GLY A 69 -5.05 -1.39 -15.04
C GLY A 69 -6.20 -0.79 -14.24
N SER A 70 -7.26 -1.52 -14.14
CA SER A 70 -8.47 -1.13 -13.39
C SER A 70 -9.20 -2.38 -12.93
N PHE A 71 -9.98 -2.26 -11.86
CA PHE A 71 -10.91 -3.30 -11.46
C PHE A 71 -12.15 -2.69 -10.81
N THR A 72 -13.20 -3.49 -10.80
CA THR A 72 -14.44 -3.20 -10.10
C THR A 72 -14.58 -4.13 -8.90
N LEU A 73 -14.79 -3.56 -7.72
CA LEU A 73 -15.07 -4.32 -6.50
C LEU A 73 -16.57 -4.33 -6.22
N THR A 74 -17.07 -5.50 -5.85
CA THR A 74 -18.46 -5.69 -5.47
C THR A 74 -18.55 -6.30 -4.07
N HIS A 75 -19.37 -5.71 -3.22
CA HIS A 75 -19.68 -6.20 -1.88
C HIS A 75 -21.16 -6.51 -1.76
N PRO A 76 -21.58 -7.49 -0.93
CA PRO A 76 -22.99 -7.83 -0.73
C PRO A 76 -23.80 -6.60 -0.29
N GLY A 77 -24.87 -6.31 -1.04
CA GLY A 77 -25.80 -5.22 -0.72
C GLY A 77 -25.27 -3.80 -0.99
N ALA A 78 -24.09 -3.65 -1.59
CA ALA A 78 -23.52 -2.35 -1.96
C ALA A 78 -23.45 -2.17 -3.48
N ALA A 79 -23.41 -0.93 -3.94
CA ALA A 79 -23.13 -0.62 -5.35
C ALA A 79 -21.68 -1.01 -5.70
N PRO A 80 -21.44 -1.47 -6.95
CA PRO A 80 -20.09 -1.71 -7.42
C PRO A 80 -19.21 -0.46 -7.33
N VAL A 81 -17.93 -0.64 -7.00
CA VAL A 81 -16.94 0.42 -6.90
C VAL A 81 -15.92 0.24 -8.01
N GLU A 82 -15.92 1.14 -8.98
CA GLU A 82 -14.94 1.16 -10.07
C GLU A 82 -13.70 1.91 -9.63
N LEU A 83 -12.55 1.27 -9.77
CA LEU A 83 -11.24 1.81 -9.39
C LEU A 83 -10.32 1.82 -10.61
N PRO A 84 -10.17 2.96 -11.29
CA PRO A 84 -9.14 3.15 -12.31
C PRO A 84 -7.75 3.23 -11.67
N SER A 85 -6.71 3.18 -12.51
CA SER A 85 -5.32 3.36 -12.08
C SER A 85 -5.15 4.64 -11.27
N LEU A 86 -4.49 4.53 -10.11
CA LEU A 86 -4.22 5.61 -9.15
C LEU A 86 -5.50 6.32 -8.66
N ALA A 87 -6.60 5.60 -8.58
CA ALA A 87 -7.81 6.10 -7.93
C ALA A 87 -7.54 6.44 -6.45
N THR A 88 -8.40 7.28 -5.88
CA THR A 88 -8.41 7.47 -4.42
C THR A 88 -8.52 6.09 -3.74
N PRO A 89 -7.61 5.76 -2.81
CA PRO A 89 -7.61 4.46 -2.18
C PRO A 89 -8.96 4.12 -1.54
N TYR A 90 -9.50 2.97 -1.90
CA TYR A 90 -10.77 2.48 -1.40
C TYR A 90 -10.56 1.70 -0.10
N ARG A 91 -11.31 2.07 0.93
CA ARG A 91 -11.26 1.49 2.28
C ARG A 91 -12.40 0.50 2.49
N PHE A 92 -12.12 -0.69 3.01
CA PHE A 92 -13.12 -1.70 3.37
C PHE A 92 -12.59 -2.66 4.44
N TRP A 93 -13.52 -3.39 5.08
CA TRP A 93 -13.14 -4.42 6.03
C TRP A 93 -12.89 -5.76 5.32
N GLY A 94 -11.84 -6.45 5.72
CA GLY A 94 -11.42 -7.70 5.11
C GLY A 94 -12.32 -8.91 5.38
N ASP A 95 -13.28 -8.82 6.31
CA ASP A 95 -14.32 -9.81 6.56
C ASP A 95 -15.53 -9.66 5.62
N VAL A 96 -15.65 -8.53 4.93
CA VAL A 96 -16.70 -8.33 3.92
C VAL A 96 -16.34 -9.10 2.66
N ALA A 97 -17.22 -9.99 2.21
CA ALA A 97 -17.02 -10.70 0.95
C ALA A 97 -16.80 -9.70 -0.19
N THR A 98 -15.70 -9.87 -0.90
CA THR A 98 -15.29 -8.94 -1.95
C THR A 98 -15.02 -9.71 -3.23
N HIS A 99 -15.81 -9.43 -4.26
CA HIS A 99 -15.60 -9.94 -5.61
C HIS A 99 -14.93 -8.85 -6.45
N CYS A 100 -13.89 -9.21 -7.20
CA CYS A 100 -13.10 -8.33 -8.02
C CYS A 100 -13.19 -8.75 -9.48
N VAL A 101 -13.51 -7.82 -10.37
CA VAL A 101 -13.53 -8.03 -11.82
C VAL A 101 -12.57 -7.06 -12.47
N GLY A 102 -11.62 -7.59 -13.23
CA GLY A 102 -10.60 -6.84 -13.96
C GLY A 102 -9.18 -7.25 -13.61
N LYS A 103 -8.26 -7.00 -14.54
CA LYS A 103 -6.82 -7.26 -14.40
C LYS A 103 -6.08 -6.00 -14.02
N ALA A 104 -5.33 -6.07 -12.95
CA ALA A 104 -4.59 -4.93 -12.44
C ALA A 104 -3.37 -5.37 -11.64
N THR A 105 -2.44 -4.44 -11.47
CA THR A 105 -1.48 -4.47 -10.36
C THR A 105 -1.98 -3.50 -9.32
N ASP A 106 -2.26 -3.98 -8.12
CA ASP A 106 -2.76 -3.18 -7.02
C ASP A 106 -1.68 -2.81 -6.00
N PHE A 107 -2.00 -1.84 -5.16
CA PHE A 107 -1.27 -1.49 -3.95
C PHE A 107 -2.21 -1.57 -2.77
N ASN A 108 -1.79 -2.25 -1.70
CA ASN A 108 -2.62 -2.65 -0.58
C ASN A 108 -1.98 -2.24 0.74
N LEU A 109 -2.74 -1.60 1.62
CA LEU A 109 -2.41 -1.43 3.03
C LEU A 109 -3.42 -2.24 3.85
N MET A 110 -2.91 -3.10 4.72
CA MET A 110 -3.71 -3.88 5.69
C MET A 110 -3.37 -3.43 7.10
N LEU A 111 -4.40 -3.16 7.90
CA LEU A 111 -4.29 -2.71 9.29
C LEU A 111 -4.99 -3.71 10.22
N LYS A 112 -4.31 -4.10 11.31
CA LYS A 112 -4.84 -5.01 12.32
C LYS A 112 -4.63 -4.43 13.71
N GLY A 113 -5.71 -3.93 14.32
CA GLY A 113 -5.67 -3.35 15.66
C GLY A 113 -4.79 -2.09 15.78
N CYS A 114 -4.65 -1.33 14.70
CA CYS A 114 -3.99 -0.03 14.67
C CYS A 114 -4.72 0.90 13.73
N GLU A 115 -4.55 2.20 13.92
CA GLU A 115 -5.08 3.22 13.01
C GLU A 115 -4.09 3.52 11.90
N GLY A 116 -4.60 3.82 10.72
CA GLY A 116 -3.78 4.21 9.58
C GLY A 116 -4.62 4.65 8.39
N MET A 117 -3.95 5.11 7.36
CA MET A 117 -4.57 5.52 6.11
C MET A 117 -3.62 5.38 4.94
N MET A 118 -4.19 5.29 3.75
CA MET A 118 -3.48 5.33 2.49
C MET A 118 -4.04 6.47 1.64
N GLU A 119 -3.16 7.28 1.09
CA GLU A 119 -3.51 8.45 0.28
C GLU A 119 -2.62 8.53 -0.96
N LEU A 120 -3.09 9.20 -2.01
CA LEU A 120 -2.31 9.56 -3.18
C LEU A 120 -1.93 11.04 -3.06
N HIS A 121 -0.63 11.34 -3.05
CA HIS A 121 -0.11 12.71 -2.96
C HIS A 121 0.70 13.10 -4.20
N ARG A 122 0.75 14.40 -4.46
CA ARG A 122 1.60 15.07 -5.46
C ARG A 122 2.24 16.30 -4.84
N GLY A 123 3.48 16.60 -5.24
CA GLY A 123 4.23 17.74 -4.72
C GLY A 123 4.75 17.49 -3.31
N THR A 124 3.89 17.52 -2.30
CA THR A 124 4.25 17.26 -0.91
C THR A 124 3.30 16.28 -0.25
N ALA A 125 3.80 15.53 0.74
CA ALA A 125 2.99 14.66 1.59
C ALA A 125 3.37 14.85 3.06
N PRO A 126 2.40 14.75 3.99
CA PRO A 126 2.69 14.89 5.40
C PRO A 126 3.47 13.68 5.94
N ILE A 127 4.44 13.93 6.80
CA ILE A 127 5.00 12.96 7.74
C ILE A 127 4.30 13.19 9.08
N ARG A 128 3.71 12.13 9.63
CA ARG A 128 2.98 12.17 10.91
C ARG A 128 3.74 11.33 11.94
N PRO A 129 3.55 11.57 13.25
CA PRO A 129 4.06 10.66 14.28
C PRO A 129 3.59 9.23 14.01
N GLY A 130 4.51 8.27 14.13
CA GLY A 130 4.29 6.86 13.76
C GLY A 130 5.09 6.43 12.54
N PHE A 131 4.58 5.42 11.85
CA PHE A 131 5.13 4.94 10.59
C PHE A 131 4.57 5.73 9.42
N ASN A 132 5.43 6.08 8.45
CA ASN A 132 5.05 6.66 7.17
C ASN A 132 5.78 5.90 6.06
N GLY A 133 5.04 5.46 5.04
CA GLY A 133 5.55 4.83 3.84
C GLY A 133 5.27 5.71 2.62
N PHE A 134 6.24 5.88 1.74
CA PHE A 134 6.13 6.64 0.49
C PHE A 134 6.55 5.74 -0.66
N TYR A 135 5.59 5.30 -1.46
CA TYR A 135 5.83 4.41 -2.59
C TYR A 135 5.96 5.20 -3.89
N ALA A 136 7.06 4.97 -4.60
CA ALA A 136 7.34 5.61 -5.88
C ALA A 136 6.60 4.89 -7.02
N VAL A 137 5.59 5.53 -7.60
CA VAL A 137 4.86 4.98 -8.76
C VAL A 137 5.63 5.17 -10.08
N GLU A 138 6.60 6.06 -10.08
CA GLU A 138 7.52 6.37 -11.19
C GLU A 138 8.91 6.67 -10.63
N ASP A 139 9.92 6.70 -11.49
CA ASP A 139 11.25 7.19 -11.12
C ASP A 139 11.14 8.67 -10.70
N CYS A 140 11.61 8.99 -9.51
CA CYS A 140 11.47 10.32 -8.92
C CYS A 140 12.54 10.59 -7.85
N VAL A 141 12.48 11.78 -7.26
CA VAL A 141 13.31 12.14 -6.12
C VAL A 141 12.41 12.58 -4.98
N PHE A 142 12.50 11.88 -3.85
CA PHE A 142 11.90 12.33 -2.60
C PHE A 142 12.94 13.11 -1.78
N SER A 143 12.50 14.12 -1.03
CA SER A 143 13.40 14.83 -0.12
C SER A 143 12.70 15.21 1.18
N VAL A 144 13.47 15.14 2.27
CA VAL A 144 13.05 15.55 3.61
C VAL A 144 14.28 16.07 4.37
N GLU A 145 14.15 17.20 5.05
CA GLU A 145 15.23 17.81 5.87
C GLU A 145 16.59 17.86 5.14
N GLN A 146 16.63 18.34 3.89
CA GLN A 146 17.82 18.42 3.03
C GLN A 146 18.40 17.08 2.56
N GLN A 147 17.87 15.93 3.00
CA GLN A 147 18.24 14.63 2.44
C GLN A 147 17.42 14.34 1.18
N LYS A 148 18.09 13.83 0.15
CA LYS A 148 17.46 13.43 -1.12
C LYS A 148 17.60 11.93 -1.32
N PHE A 149 16.53 11.32 -1.83
CA PHE A 149 16.45 9.90 -2.13
C PHE A 149 16.05 9.73 -3.60
N GLU A 150 16.96 9.19 -4.41
CA GLU A 150 16.66 8.79 -5.78
C GLU A 150 15.83 7.51 -5.75
N MET A 151 14.56 7.62 -6.07
CA MET A 151 13.59 6.54 -6.03
C MET A 151 13.40 5.96 -7.42
N LYS A 152 13.50 4.65 -7.53
CA LYS A 152 13.05 3.93 -8.71
C LYS A 152 11.58 3.57 -8.55
N LYS A 153 10.89 3.47 -9.68
CA LYS A 153 9.53 2.93 -9.72
C LYS A 153 9.45 1.61 -8.96
N GLY A 154 8.57 1.55 -7.98
CA GLY A 154 8.39 0.38 -7.13
C GLY A 154 9.13 0.43 -5.79
N ASP A 155 10.04 1.37 -5.60
CA ASP A 155 10.73 1.55 -4.32
C ASP A 155 9.80 2.09 -3.24
N LEU A 156 10.09 1.76 -1.99
CA LEU A 156 9.37 2.24 -0.81
C LEU A 156 10.35 2.97 0.13
N LEU A 157 10.10 4.24 0.41
CA LEU A 157 10.81 4.97 1.47
C LEU A 157 9.97 4.88 2.75
N THR A 158 10.53 4.33 3.82
CA THR A 158 9.88 4.25 5.13
C THR A 158 10.46 5.25 6.09
N VAL A 159 9.60 5.92 6.86
CA VAL A 159 9.98 6.93 7.85
C VAL A 159 9.26 6.65 9.16
N PHE A 160 10.00 6.34 10.21
CA PHE A 160 9.49 6.35 11.58
C PHE A 160 9.79 7.72 12.18
N SER A 161 8.75 8.43 12.58
CA SER A 161 8.87 9.79 13.12
C SER A 161 8.10 9.94 14.44
N GLU A 162 8.62 10.77 15.32
CA GLU A 162 7.94 11.19 16.56
C GLU A 162 7.28 12.57 16.39
N ALA A 163 7.58 13.28 15.30
CA ALA A 163 7.11 14.63 15.02
C ALA A 163 6.50 14.76 13.63
N HIS A 164 5.74 15.82 13.42
CA HIS A 164 5.24 16.21 12.12
C HIS A 164 6.35 16.84 11.26
N ALA A 165 6.37 16.49 9.98
CA ALA A 165 7.22 17.08 8.96
C ALA A 165 6.54 16.97 7.58
N ALA A 166 7.24 17.31 6.51
CA ALA A 166 6.76 17.14 5.15
C ALA A 166 7.81 16.41 4.30
N MET A 167 7.34 15.52 3.44
CA MET A 167 8.12 14.88 2.37
C MET A 167 7.84 15.63 1.07
N GLU A 168 8.88 16.12 0.42
CA GLU A 168 8.79 16.65 -0.94
C GLU A 168 8.85 15.48 -1.92
N LEU A 169 7.85 15.38 -2.80
CA LEU A 169 7.66 14.27 -3.74
C LEU A 169 8.09 14.63 -5.17
N GLY A 170 8.38 15.90 -5.44
CA GLY A 170 8.58 16.40 -6.80
C GLY A 170 7.28 16.41 -7.60
N ALA A 171 7.37 16.22 -8.92
CA ALA A 171 6.21 16.25 -9.82
C ALA A 171 5.44 14.92 -9.88
N SER A 172 6.10 13.81 -9.59
CA SER A 172 5.51 12.47 -9.67
C SER A 172 4.58 12.19 -8.49
N PRO A 173 3.48 11.45 -8.71
CA PRO A 173 2.64 11.01 -7.62
C PRO A 173 3.34 9.96 -6.75
N ALA A 174 2.98 9.92 -5.47
CA ALA A 174 3.35 8.84 -4.58
C ALA A 174 2.12 8.32 -3.82
N LEU A 175 2.05 7.02 -3.63
CA LEU A 175 1.12 6.44 -2.66
C LEU A 175 1.76 6.49 -1.28
N THR A 176 1.04 7.04 -0.33
CA THR A 176 1.52 7.22 1.02
C THR A 176 0.70 6.40 2.00
N CYS A 177 1.37 5.78 2.95
CA CYS A 177 0.75 5.05 4.05
C CYS A 177 1.19 5.69 5.37
N TRP A 178 0.25 5.97 6.25
CA TRP A 178 0.53 6.36 7.62
C TRP A 178 -0.12 5.37 8.57
N VAL A 179 0.60 4.98 9.64
CA VAL A 179 0.10 4.04 10.65
C VAL A 179 0.59 4.47 12.04
N THR A 180 -0.31 4.44 13.01
CA THR A 180 0.04 4.60 14.43
C THR A 180 0.78 3.36 14.95
N ILE A 181 1.85 3.57 15.71
CA ILE A 181 2.65 2.51 16.33
C ILE A 181 2.78 2.73 17.84
#